data_5951c0ba52d31b326aa727787da3cbd5
#
_entry.id   5951c0ba52d31b326aa727787da3cbd5
#
_cell.length_a   1.000
_cell.length_b   1.000
_cell.length_c   1.000
_cell.angle_alpha   90.00
_cell.angle_beta   90.00
_cell.angle_gamma   90.00
#
_symmetry.space_group_name_H-M   'P 1'
#
loop_
_entity.id
_entity.type
_entity.pdbx_description
1 polymer ?
#
loop_
_entity_poly.entity_id
_entity_poly.type
_entity_poly.pdbx_seq_one_letter_code
_entity_poly.pdbx_strand_id
1 'polypeptide(L)'
;MPTSTKKAASDTQEQDAIAMLVADHKKVKKLFSDFDKLKEKGSDEDKAALVEQICNELKIHTELEEEIFYPAVRKAIEDADLMDEALVEHAGAKDLIAQLEAASPDDDLYDAKVTVLGEQIDHHVKEEEGQMFPKAKKAKVDTESLGITMFKRKTALKETMGLNEEENTSNAAKRRSTGTAKR
;
A
#
# COMPACT_ATOMS: atom_id res chain seq x y z
N MET A 1 -3.65 -5.48 39.84
CA MET A 1 -4.09 -5.93 38.52
C MET A 1 -4.33 -4.72 37.61
N PRO A 2 -3.46 -4.40 36.65
CA PRO A 2 -3.87 -3.64 35.47
C PRO A 2 -3.16 -4.14 34.22
N THR A 3 -3.76 -5.08 33.48
CA THR A 3 -3.22 -5.58 32.20
C THR A 3 -4.20 -5.49 31.03
N SER A 4 -5.39 -4.88 31.23
CA SER A 4 -6.44 -4.85 30.20
C SER A 4 -6.44 -3.62 29.28
N THR A 5 -5.82 -2.52 29.69
CA THR A 5 -5.95 -1.22 28.98
C THR A 5 -5.03 -1.08 27.77
N LYS A 6 -3.90 -1.80 27.73
CA LYS A 6 -2.92 -1.67 26.66
C LYS A 6 -3.29 -2.45 25.39
N LYS A 7 -4.01 -3.57 25.54
CA LYS A 7 -4.47 -4.39 24.40
C LYS A 7 -5.67 -3.73 23.69
N ALA A 8 -6.60 -3.15 24.45
CA ALA A 8 -7.73 -2.44 23.85
C ALA A 8 -7.32 -1.19 23.05
N ALA A 9 -6.27 -0.47 23.48
CA ALA A 9 -5.76 0.69 22.77
C ALA A 9 -5.02 0.32 21.45
N SER A 10 -4.35 -0.84 21.41
CA SER A 10 -3.72 -1.33 20.16
C SER A 10 -4.76 -1.81 19.14
N ASP A 11 -5.79 -2.53 19.60
CA ASP A 11 -6.86 -3.03 18.73
C ASP A 11 -7.72 -1.87 18.15
N THR A 12 -7.85 -0.75 18.89
CA THR A 12 -8.56 0.44 18.40
C THR A 12 -7.73 1.23 17.37
N GLN A 13 -6.41 1.28 17.52
CA GLN A 13 -5.53 1.92 16.54
C GLN A 13 -5.45 1.15 15.21
N GLU A 14 -5.52 -0.17 15.24
CA GLU A 14 -5.56 -1.00 14.03
C GLU A 14 -6.88 -0.89 13.26
N GLN A 15 -7.92 -0.33 13.87
CA GLN A 15 -9.25 -0.13 13.25
C GLN A 15 -9.50 1.31 12.79
N ASP A 16 -8.64 2.27 13.07
CA ASP A 16 -8.76 3.64 12.55
C ASP A 16 -8.31 3.72 11.10
N ALA A 17 -9.15 4.29 10.21
CA ALA A 17 -8.89 4.37 8.78
C ALA A 17 -7.57 5.07 8.46
N ILE A 18 -7.30 6.22 9.10
CA ILE A 18 -6.07 6.97 8.86
C ILE A 18 -4.85 6.20 9.39
N ALA A 19 -4.96 5.55 10.54
CA ALA A 19 -3.87 4.73 11.06
C ALA A 19 -3.56 3.54 10.13
N MET A 20 -4.59 2.92 9.53
CA MET A 20 -4.45 1.86 8.54
C MET A 20 -3.74 2.35 7.28
N LEU A 21 -4.18 3.48 6.71
CA LEU A 21 -3.55 4.08 5.52
C LEU A 21 -2.09 4.46 5.78
N VAL A 22 -1.78 5.10 6.90
CA VAL A 22 -0.39 5.42 7.30
C VAL A 22 0.47 4.17 7.46
N ALA A 23 -0.10 3.06 7.94
CA ALA A 23 0.64 1.80 8.02
C ALA A 23 0.93 1.22 6.63
N ASP A 24 0.00 1.33 5.69
CA ASP A 24 0.18 0.94 4.30
C ASP A 24 1.24 1.80 3.60
N HIS A 25 1.22 3.13 3.80
CA HIS A 25 2.26 4.05 3.30
C HIS A 25 3.66 3.64 3.76
N LYS A 26 3.83 3.35 5.03
CA LYS A 26 5.11 2.89 5.59
C LYS A 26 5.57 1.58 4.99
N LYS A 27 4.63 0.64 4.78
CA LYS A 27 4.91 -0.65 4.14
C LYS A 27 5.39 -0.47 2.72
N VAL A 28 4.66 0.28 1.90
CA VAL A 28 4.99 0.52 0.50
C VAL A 28 6.31 1.28 0.37
N LYS A 29 6.53 2.30 1.18
CA LYS A 29 7.81 3.03 1.23
C LYS A 29 9.00 2.10 1.54
N LYS A 30 8.81 1.16 2.45
CA LYS A 30 9.83 0.14 2.71
C LYS A 30 10.09 -0.76 1.50
N LEU A 31 9.04 -1.19 0.80
CA LEU A 31 9.17 -2.03 -0.38
C LEU A 31 9.95 -1.32 -1.50
N PHE A 32 9.67 -0.04 -1.77
CA PHE A 32 10.45 0.75 -2.71
C PHE A 32 11.91 0.90 -2.30
N SER A 33 12.19 1.15 -1.00
CA SER A 33 13.56 1.19 -0.48
C SER A 33 14.28 -0.17 -0.61
N ASP A 34 13.56 -1.26 -0.47
CA ASP A 34 14.13 -2.61 -0.66
C ASP A 34 14.38 -2.88 -2.16
N PHE A 35 13.53 -2.37 -3.07
CA PHE A 35 13.76 -2.43 -4.50
C PHE A 35 15.01 -1.66 -4.93
N ASP A 36 15.25 -0.47 -4.39
CA ASP A 36 16.47 0.30 -4.68
C ASP A 36 17.77 -0.46 -4.33
N LYS A 37 17.73 -1.26 -3.26
CA LYS A 37 18.87 -2.12 -2.88
C LYS A 37 19.03 -3.33 -3.81
N LEU A 38 17.92 -3.85 -4.33
CA LEU A 38 17.88 -4.98 -5.25
C LEU A 38 18.28 -4.60 -6.67
N LYS A 39 18.04 -3.37 -7.07
CA LYS A 39 18.27 -2.85 -8.42
C LYS A 39 19.68 -3.17 -8.96
N GLU A 40 20.70 -3.06 -8.11
CA GLU A 40 22.10 -3.26 -8.50
C GLU A 40 22.59 -4.72 -8.39
N LYS A 41 21.97 -5.55 -7.56
CA LYS A 41 22.54 -6.85 -7.14
C LYS A 41 21.50 -7.98 -7.08
N GLY A 42 20.23 -7.69 -7.27
CA GLY A 42 19.15 -8.67 -7.24
C GLY A 42 19.07 -9.48 -8.53
N SER A 43 18.50 -10.69 -8.44
CA SER A 43 18.09 -11.42 -9.62
C SER A 43 16.81 -10.83 -10.20
N ASP A 44 16.53 -11.11 -11.48
CA ASP A 44 15.28 -10.66 -12.14
C ASP A 44 14.06 -11.27 -11.45
N GLU A 45 14.15 -12.50 -10.94
CA GLU A 45 13.09 -13.15 -10.18
C GLU A 45 12.82 -12.43 -8.84
N ASP A 46 13.86 -11.98 -8.14
CA ASP A 46 13.71 -11.23 -6.89
C ASP A 46 13.11 -9.86 -7.14
N LYS A 47 13.53 -9.17 -8.22
CA LYS A 47 12.93 -7.89 -8.66
C LYS A 47 11.46 -8.07 -9.00
N ALA A 48 11.11 -9.05 -9.85
CA ALA A 48 9.74 -9.34 -10.23
C ALA A 48 8.85 -9.60 -9.02
N ALA A 49 9.29 -10.45 -8.09
CA ALA A 49 8.53 -10.79 -6.90
C ALA A 49 8.28 -9.56 -5.98
N LEU A 50 9.28 -8.67 -5.87
CA LEU A 50 9.14 -7.46 -5.05
C LEU A 50 8.22 -6.42 -5.74
N VAL A 51 8.32 -6.26 -7.05
CA VAL A 51 7.45 -5.36 -7.83
C VAL A 51 6.00 -5.86 -7.81
N GLU A 52 5.76 -7.17 -7.94
CA GLU A 52 4.44 -7.77 -7.79
C GLU A 52 3.85 -7.42 -6.40
N GLN A 53 4.65 -7.52 -5.35
CA GLN A 53 4.20 -7.14 -4.01
C GLN A 53 3.88 -5.64 -3.91
N ILE A 54 4.71 -4.76 -4.48
CA ILE A 54 4.45 -3.31 -4.54
C ILE A 54 3.13 -3.04 -5.26
N CYS A 55 2.93 -3.61 -6.44
CA CYS A 55 1.72 -3.42 -7.24
C CYS A 55 0.47 -3.90 -6.49
N ASN A 56 0.53 -5.06 -5.85
CA ASN A 56 -0.60 -5.60 -5.11
C ASN A 56 -0.97 -4.74 -3.89
N GLU A 57 0.00 -4.27 -3.11
CA GLU A 57 -0.26 -3.38 -1.98
C GLU A 57 -0.87 -2.05 -2.45
N LEU A 58 -0.34 -1.45 -3.51
CA LEU A 58 -0.86 -0.20 -4.07
C LEU A 58 -2.28 -0.36 -4.62
N LYS A 59 -2.58 -1.45 -5.34
CA LYS A 59 -3.94 -1.72 -5.86
C LYS A 59 -4.97 -1.83 -4.74
N ILE A 60 -4.64 -2.57 -3.67
CA ILE A 60 -5.53 -2.68 -2.52
C ILE A 60 -5.71 -1.33 -1.84
N HIS A 61 -4.64 -0.59 -1.63
CA HIS A 61 -4.64 0.70 -0.95
C HIS A 61 -5.51 1.73 -1.71
N THR A 62 -5.25 1.95 -3.00
CA THR A 62 -6.01 2.90 -3.81
C THR A 62 -7.49 2.53 -3.91
N GLU A 63 -7.84 1.25 -3.93
CA GLU A 63 -9.23 0.80 -3.97
C GLU A 63 -9.96 1.09 -2.65
N LEU A 64 -9.30 0.92 -1.50
CA LEU A 64 -9.86 1.29 -0.20
C LEU A 64 -10.14 2.79 -0.09
N GLU A 65 -9.26 3.61 -0.61
CA GLU A 65 -9.41 5.06 -0.59
C GLU A 65 -10.51 5.52 -1.53
N GLU A 66 -10.50 5.08 -2.77
CA GLU A 66 -11.49 5.49 -3.77
C GLU A 66 -12.90 5.00 -3.45
N GLU A 67 -13.05 3.79 -2.91
CA GLU A 67 -14.36 3.24 -2.58
C GLU A 67 -14.94 3.75 -1.25
N ILE A 68 -14.08 3.99 -0.25
CA ILE A 68 -14.54 4.17 1.14
C ILE A 68 -14.07 5.50 1.73
N PHE A 69 -12.76 5.75 1.74
CA PHE A 69 -12.19 6.89 2.45
C PHE A 69 -12.46 8.22 1.76
N TYR A 70 -12.14 8.35 0.49
CA TYR A 70 -12.32 9.59 -0.27
C TYR A 70 -13.77 10.05 -0.36
N PRO A 71 -14.77 9.18 -0.60
CA PRO A 71 -16.17 9.61 -0.59
C PRO A 71 -16.64 10.17 0.76
N ALA A 72 -16.09 9.67 1.87
CA ALA A 72 -16.43 10.18 3.20
C ALA A 72 -15.73 11.52 3.48
N VAL A 73 -14.44 11.63 3.12
CA VAL A 73 -13.65 12.86 3.30
C VAL A 73 -14.18 13.97 2.42
N ARG A 74 -14.48 13.72 1.14
CA ARG A 74 -15.05 14.69 0.19
C ARG A 74 -16.35 15.34 0.69
N LYS A 75 -17.15 14.58 1.43
CA LYS A 75 -18.41 15.12 2.03
C LYS A 75 -18.15 16.00 3.25
N ALA A 76 -17.01 15.84 3.89
CA ALA A 76 -16.70 16.49 5.17
C ALA A 76 -15.78 17.70 5.03
N ILE A 77 -14.92 17.74 3.99
CA ILE A 77 -13.99 18.83 3.75
C ILE A 77 -14.41 19.64 2.52
N GLU A 78 -14.29 20.97 2.62
CA GLU A 78 -14.54 21.90 1.51
C GLU A 78 -13.26 22.11 0.69
N ASP A 79 -12.72 21.03 0.10
CA ASP A 79 -11.49 21.06 -0.69
C ASP A 79 -11.61 20.06 -1.85
N ALA A 80 -12.31 20.48 -2.90
CA ALA A 80 -12.55 19.62 -4.05
C ALA A 80 -11.25 19.39 -4.85
N ASP A 81 -10.39 20.39 -4.96
CA ASP A 81 -9.16 20.34 -5.76
C ASP A 81 -8.21 19.27 -5.20
N LEU A 82 -7.99 19.24 -3.88
CA LEU A 82 -7.16 18.23 -3.21
C LEU A 82 -7.67 16.80 -3.48
N MET A 83 -8.99 16.61 -3.50
CA MET A 83 -9.60 15.30 -3.75
C MET A 83 -9.52 14.89 -5.21
N ASP A 84 -9.63 15.86 -6.13
CA ASP A 84 -9.53 15.61 -7.57
C ASP A 84 -8.09 15.33 -7.99
N GLU A 85 -7.12 16.01 -7.39
CA GLU A 85 -5.69 15.79 -7.58
C GLU A 85 -5.30 14.38 -7.15
N ALA A 86 -5.70 13.92 -5.97
CA ALA A 86 -5.46 12.56 -5.49
C ALA A 86 -6.00 11.49 -6.46
N LEU A 87 -7.18 11.69 -7.05
CA LEU A 87 -7.74 10.76 -8.02
C LEU A 87 -6.95 10.73 -9.35
N VAL A 88 -6.41 11.86 -9.79
CA VAL A 88 -5.55 11.95 -10.99
C VAL A 88 -4.22 11.25 -10.74
N GLU A 89 -3.62 11.42 -9.56
CA GLU A 89 -2.39 10.75 -9.15
C GLU A 89 -2.59 9.22 -9.09
N HIS A 90 -3.71 8.76 -8.53
CA HIS A 90 -4.08 7.35 -8.54
C HIS A 90 -4.22 6.78 -9.96
N ALA A 91 -4.82 7.53 -10.88
CA ALA A 91 -4.93 7.10 -12.27
C ALA A 91 -3.55 6.92 -12.91
N GLY A 92 -2.62 7.85 -12.66
CA GLY A 92 -1.23 7.75 -13.12
C GLY A 92 -0.49 6.55 -12.52
N ALA A 93 -0.65 6.31 -11.22
CA ALA A 93 -0.07 5.16 -10.54
C ALA A 93 -0.62 3.83 -11.10
N LYS A 94 -1.94 3.72 -11.31
CA LYS A 94 -2.58 2.54 -11.91
C LYS A 94 -2.09 2.25 -13.33
N ASP A 95 -1.82 3.27 -14.13
CA ASP A 95 -1.25 3.10 -15.47
C ASP A 95 0.18 2.53 -15.40
N LEU A 96 1.04 3.06 -14.53
CA LEU A 96 2.39 2.52 -14.31
C LEU A 96 2.36 1.09 -13.76
N ILE A 97 1.45 0.78 -12.83
CA ILE A 97 1.25 -0.58 -12.31
C ILE A 97 0.89 -1.53 -13.45
N ALA A 98 -0.06 -1.18 -14.31
CA ALA A 98 -0.46 -2.00 -15.45
C ALA A 98 0.70 -2.24 -16.43
N GLN A 99 1.54 -1.22 -16.66
CA GLN A 99 2.74 -1.35 -17.48
C GLN A 99 3.78 -2.27 -16.85
N LEU A 100 3.98 -2.23 -15.53
CA LEU A 100 4.92 -3.09 -14.80
C LEU A 100 4.43 -4.54 -14.75
N GLU A 101 3.14 -4.77 -14.59
CA GLU A 101 2.54 -6.11 -14.62
C GLU A 101 2.65 -6.78 -16.01
N ALA A 102 2.70 -5.99 -17.08
CA ALA A 102 2.88 -6.47 -18.45
C ALA A 102 4.35 -6.58 -18.89
N ALA A 103 5.27 -6.05 -18.10
CA ALA A 103 6.69 -5.97 -18.43
C ALA A 103 7.49 -7.13 -17.84
N SER A 104 8.70 -7.34 -18.37
CA SER A 104 9.70 -8.24 -17.81
C SER A 104 10.78 -7.44 -17.09
N PRO A 105 11.36 -7.96 -15.96
CA PRO A 105 12.43 -7.28 -15.23
C PRO A 105 13.69 -6.96 -16.05
N ASP A 106 13.91 -7.64 -17.17
CA ASP A 106 15.00 -7.41 -18.13
C ASP A 106 14.69 -6.35 -19.20
N ASP A 107 13.47 -5.77 -19.19
CA ASP A 107 13.11 -4.67 -20.08
C ASP A 107 13.88 -3.39 -19.72
N ASP A 108 14.39 -2.68 -20.72
CA ASP A 108 15.24 -1.47 -20.55
C ASP A 108 14.66 -0.39 -19.63
N LEU A 109 13.34 -0.26 -19.54
CA LEU A 109 12.67 0.76 -18.72
C LEU A 109 12.02 0.21 -17.44
N TYR A 110 12.20 -1.05 -17.12
CA TYR A 110 11.54 -1.67 -15.96
C TYR A 110 11.90 -0.94 -14.65
N ASP A 111 13.19 -0.87 -14.34
CA ASP A 111 13.69 -0.22 -13.12
C ASP A 111 13.32 1.27 -13.08
N ALA A 112 13.32 1.94 -14.24
CA ALA A 112 12.92 3.35 -14.33
C ALA A 112 11.43 3.55 -14.01
N LYS A 113 10.56 2.67 -14.50
CA LYS A 113 9.12 2.72 -14.19
C LYS A 113 8.85 2.51 -12.70
N VAL A 114 9.55 1.58 -12.05
CA VAL A 114 9.42 1.37 -10.60
C VAL A 114 9.88 2.60 -9.84
N THR A 115 10.98 3.23 -10.26
CA THR A 115 11.50 4.47 -9.64
C THR A 115 10.46 5.59 -9.75
N VAL A 116 9.93 5.84 -10.96
CA VAL A 116 8.92 6.90 -11.19
C VAL A 116 7.65 6.63 -10.42
N LEU A 117 7.18 5.38 -10.36
CA LEU A 117 6.04 5.00 -9.52
C LEU A 117 6.30 5.35 -8.04
N GLY A 118 7.49 5.02 -7.54
CA GLY A 118 7.87 5.33 -6.16
C GLY A 118 7.89 6.84 -5.86
N GLU A 119 8.38 7.66 -6.80
CA GLU A 119 8.38 9.12 -6.68
C GLU A 119 6.96 9.70 -6.67
N GLN A 120 6.07 9.21 -7.54
CA GLN A 120 4.65 9.59 -7.56
C GLN A 120 3.96 9.24 -6.26
N ILE A 121 4.15 8.03 -5.76
CA ILE A 121 3.57 7.59 -4.48
C ILE A 121 4.13 8.39 -3.29
N ASP A 122 5.43 8.71 -3.26
CA ASP A 122 6.02 9.54 -2.18
C ASP A 122 5.45 10.97 -2.19
N HIS A 123 5.16 11.54 -3.37
CA HIS A 123 4.49 12.83 -3.50
C HIS A 123 3.07 12.77 -2.96
N HIS A 124 2.26 11.85 -3.45
CA HIS A 124 0.88 11.60 -3.06
C HIS A 124 0.73 11.41 -1.54
N VAL A 125 1.51 10.51 -0.95
CA VAL A 125 1.51 10.24 0.49
C VAL A 125 1.83 11.50 1.32
N LYS A 126 2.74 12.36 0.85
CA LYS A 126 3.04 13.64 1.54
C LYS A 126 1.84 14.57 1.56
N GLU A 127 1.06 14.61 0.49
CA GLU A 127 -0.14 15.46 0.43
C GLU A 127 -1.25 14.90 1.33
N GLU A 128 -1.47 13.59 1.32
CA GLU A 128 -2.44 12.97 2.19
C GLU A 128 -2.09 13.16 3.67
N GLU A 129 -0.90 12.75 4.08
CA GLU A 129 -0.47 12.87 5.48
C GLU A 129 -0.31 14.33 5.93
N GLY A 130 0.12 15.21 5.03
CA GLY A 130 0.36 16.62 5.31
C GLY A 130 -0.88 17.52 5.24
N GLN A 131 -1.88 17.16 4.42
CA GLN A 131 -3.04 18.01 4.16
C GLN A 131 -4.37 17.29 4.36
N MET A 132 -4.61 16.17 3.67
CA MET A 132 -5.91 15.50 3.64
C MET A 132 -6.29 14.92 5.00
N PHE A 133 -5.41 14.14 5.63
CA PHE A 133 -5.68 13.53 6.93
C PHE A 133 -5.86 14.55 8.05
N PRO A 134 -5.06 15.63 8.16
CA PRO A 134 -5.35 16.71 9.10
C PRO A 134 -6.72 17.39 8.88
N LYS A 135 -7.11 17.62 7.61
CA LYS A 135 -8.43 18.19 7.28
C LYS A 135 -9.57 17.25 7.66
N ALA A 136 -9.44 15.96 7.36
CA ALA A 136 -10.43 14.93 7.73
C ALA A 136 -10.61 14.85 9.26
N LYS A 137 -9.53 14.87 10.03
CA LYS A 137 -9.57 14.91 11.50
C LYS A 137 -10.23 16.20 12.02
N LYS A 138 -9.89 17.35 11.45
CA LYS A 138 -10.50 18.65 11.82
C LYS A 138 -12.01 18.67 11.53
N ALA A 139 -12.42 18.06 10.43
CA ALA A 139 -13.83 17.92 10.03
C ALA A 139 -14.56 16.83 10.82
N LYS A 140 -13.89 16.13 11.73
CA LYS A 140 -14.42 15.05 12.59
C LYS A 140 -15.04 13.90 11.77
N VAL A 141 -14.38 13.53 10.68
CA VAL A 141 -14.73 12.29 9.95
C VAL A 141 -14.65 11.11 10.91
N ASP A 142 -15.65 10.23 10.89
CA ASP A 142 -15.67 9.02 11.73
C ASP A 142 -14.70 7.96 11.19
N THR A 143 -13.41 8.17 11.49
CA THR A 143 -12.32 7.32 11.01
C THR A 143 -12.32 5.91 11.62
N GLU A 144 -12.96 5.73 12.78
CA GLU A 144 -13.11 4.40 13.41
C GLU A 144 -14.12 3.54 12.63
N SER A 145 -15.31 4.07 12.33
CA SER A 145 -16.30 3.35 11.51
C SER A 145 -15.80 3.07 10.10
N LEU A 146 -15.09 4.03 9.49
CA LEU A 146 -14.45 3.84 8.19
C LEU A 146 -13.40 2.73 8.25
N GLY A 147 -12.56 2.72 9.28
CA GLY A 147 -11.51 1.72 9.46
C GLY A 147 -12.05 0.29 9.56
N ILE A 148 -13.16 0.09 10.29
CA ILE A 148 -13.84 -1.20 10.34
C ILE A 148 -14.30 -1.65 8.94
N THR A 149 -14.85 -0.73 8.16
CA THR A 149 -15.33 -1.01 6.79
C THR A 149 -14.17 -1.31 5.86
N MET A 150 -13.12 -0.49 5.92
CA MET A 150 -11.89 -0.66 5.13
C MET A 150 -11.17 -1.98 5.46
N PHE A 151 -11.10 -2.36 6.74
CA PHE A 151 -10.49 -3.62 7.14
C PHE A 151 -11.20 -4.83 6.52
N LYS A 152 -12.54 -4.85 6.55
CA LYS A 152 -13.33 -5.92 5.92
C LYS A 152 -13.10 -5.96 4.41
N ARG A 153 -13.08 -4.80 3.76
CA ARG A 153 -12.84 -4.72 2.32
C ARG A 153 -11.41 -5.15 1.96
N LYS A 154 -10.41 -4.73 2.73
CA LYS A 154 -9.01 -5.14 2.57
C LYS A 154 -8.84 -6.65 2.63
N THR A 155 -9.50 -7.29 3.59
CA THR A 155 -9.49 -8.76 3.72
C THR A 155 -10.08 -9.42 2.49
N ALA A 156 -11.26 -8.97 2.03
CA ALA A 156 -11.90 -9.50 0.83
C ALA A 156 -11.07 -9.29 -0.45
N LEU A 157 -10.40 -8.15 -0.58
CA LEU A 157 -9.49 -7.89 -1.71
C LEU A 157 -8.29 -8.84 -1.69
N LYS A 158 -7.65 -9.03 -0.54
CA LYS A 158 -6.55 -9.99 -0.37
C LYS A 158 -6.96 -11.41 -0.74
N GLU A 159 -8.14 -11.86 -0.28
CA GLU A 159 -8.68 -13.17 -0.63
C GLU A 159 -8.90 -13.31 -2.14
N THR A 160 -9.50 -12.30 -2.77
CA THR A 160 -9.77 -12.29 -4.22
C THR A 160 -8.47 -12.33 -5.04
N MET A 161 -7.41 -11.67 -4.56
CA MET A 161 -6.10 -11.63 -5.19
C MET A 161 -5.21 -12.83 -4.82
N GLY A 162 -5.67 -13.75 -3.98
CA GLY A 162 -4.89 -14.92 -3.52
C GLY A 162 -3.73 -14.55 -2.59
N LEU A 163 -3.81 -13.41 -1.90
CA LEU A 163 -2.74 -12.86 -1.06
C LEU A 163 -2.90 -13.21 0.44
N ASN A 164 -3.32 -14.42 0.77
CA ASN A 164 -3.47 -14.86 2.16
C ASN A 164 -2.12 -14.94 2.88
N GLU A 165 -2.03 -14.37 4.09
CA GLU A 165 -0.77 -14.23 4.85
C GLU A 165 -0.11 -15.58 5.19
N GLU A 166 -0.85 -16.67 5.23
CA GLU A 166 -0.34 -18.02 5.54
C GLU A 166 0.50 -18.62 4.40
N GLU A 167 0.26 -18.26 3.13
CA GLU A 167 1.04 -18.77 2.00
C GLU A 167 2.37 -18.01 1.79
N ASN A 168 2.41 -16.73 2.15
CA ASN A 168 3.60 -15.91 1.95
C ASN A 168 4.76 -16.29 2.88
N THR A 169 4.47 -16.77 4.09
CA THR A 169 5.48 -17.29 5.02
C THR A 169 6.01 -18.66 4.59
N SER A 170 5.18 -19.50 3.97
CA SER A 170 5.55 -20.84 3.50
C SER A 170 6.38 -20.78 2.20
N ASN A 171 6.07 -19.86 1.31
CA ASN A 171 6.82 -19.64 0.06
C ASN A 171 8.20 -19.02 0.29
N ALA A 172 8.32 -18.07 1.23
CA ALA A 172 9.61 -17.49 1.63
C ALA A 172 10.52 -18.55 2.32
N ALA A 173 9.96 -19.45 3.10
CA ALA A 173 10.71 -20.56 3.73
C ALA A 173 11.14 -21.63 2.70
N LYS A 174 10.29 -21.95 1.72
CA LYS A 174 10.60 -22.91 0.64
C LYS A 174 11.71 -22.40 -0.29
N ARG A 175 11.72 -21.12 -0.64
CA ARG A 175 12.75 -20.50 -1.48
C ARG A 175 14.14 -20.49 -0.81
N ARG A 176 14.20 -20.35 0.54
CA ARG A 176 15.45 -20.42 1.31
C ARG A 176 16.02 -21.85 1.41
N SER A 177 15.20 -22.88 1.33
CA SER A 177 15.64 -24.28 1.44
C SER A 177 16.17 -24.89 0.14
N THR A 178 15.83 -24.32 -1.03
CA THR A 178 16.27 -24.82 -2.34
C THR A 178 17.59 -24.20 -2.83
N GLY A 179 18.05 -23.11 -2.20
CA GLY A 179 19.30 -22.41 -2.56
C GLY A 179 20.60 -23.02 -2.02
N THR A 180 20.55 -24.12 -1.23
CA THR A 180 21.77 -24.65 -0.56
C THR A 180 22.24 -26.01 -1.12
N ALA A 181 21.72 -26.47 -2.26
CA ALA A 181 22.12 -27.76 -2.84
C ALA A 181 22.68 -27.62 -4.24
N LYS A 182 23.86 -26.99 -4.38
CA LYS A 182 24.81 -27.24 -5.45
C LYS A 182 26.20 -26.79 -5.00
N ARG A 183 26.94 -27.71 -4.48
CA ARG A 183 28.42 -27.76 -4.55
C ARG A 183 28.79 -29.00 -5.33
#